data_1c89aa239e1acb04df7df1011296294c
#
_entry.id   1c89aa239e1acb04df7df1011296294c
#
_cell.length_a   1.000
_cell.length_b   1.000
_cell.length_c   1.000
_cell.angle_alpha   90.00
_cell.angle_beta   90.00
_cell.angle_gamma   90.00
#
_symmetry.space_group_name_H-M   'P 1'
#
loop_
_entity.id
_entity.type
_entity.pdbx_description
1 polymer ?
#
loop_
_entity_poly.entity_id
_entity_poly.type
_entity_poly.pdbx_seq_one_letter_code
_entity_poly.pdbx_strand_id
1 'polypeptide(L)'
;MSEFAYYTEEGLKKLKDELHQMKSVQRPMISEQIGEARDKGDLSENAEYDAAKEAQGLLEMKISKMEALISKARVIDNLTIDNSKVFILSTVSIKNVSNGMTMQYTLVAESEADLKEKKISVDSPIGRGLLGKKVGDIADVQTPNGIIQFEVVEITR
;
A
#
# COMPACT_ATOMS: atom_id res chain seq x y z
N MET A 1 7.90 -1.57 -17.43
CA MET A 1 7.06 -1.36 -16.28
C MET A 1 7.65 -1.93 -15.05
N SER A 2 7.58 -1.20 -13.98
CA SER A 2 8.08 -1.72 -12.75
C SER A 2 7.22 -2.86 -12.27
N GLU A 3 7.81 -3.93 -12.08
CA GLU A 3 7.14 -5.12 -11.70
C GLU A 3 7.26 -5.41 -10.22
N PHE A 4 8.02 -4.59 -9.49
CA PHE A 4 8.26 -4.81 -8.06
C PHE A 4 7.71 -3.67 -7.23
N ALA A 5 7.13 -4.02 -6.08
CA ALA A 5 6.73 -3.07 -5.05
C ALA A 5 7.61 -3.27 -3.82
N TYR A 6 8.03 -2.18 -3.21
CA TYR A 6 8.93 -2.23 -2.07
C TYR A 6 8.18 -2.00 -0.77
N TYR A 7 8.44 -2.84 0.22
CA TYR A 7 7.76 -2.84 1.50
C TYR A 7 8.75 -2.91 2.65
N THR A 8 8.31 -2.48 3.82
CA THR A 8 9.00 -2.80 5.06
C THR A 8 8.77 -4.28 5.37
N GLU A 9 9.62 -4.85 6.23
CA GLU A 9 9.39 -6.22 6.69
C GLU A 9 8.03 -6.37 7.37
N GLU A 10 7.64 -5.38 8.19
CA GLU A 10 6.35 -5.38 8.85
C GLU A 10 5.19 -5.31 7.87
N GLY A 11 5.29 -4.45 6.86
CA GLY A 11 4.26 -4.31 5.84
C GLY A 11 4.07 -5.59 5.04
N LEU A 12 5.17 -6.22 4.63
CA LEU A 12 5.09 -7.47 3.89
C LEU A 12 4.52 -8.60 4.75
N LYS A 13 4.93 -8.68 6.01
CA LYS A 13 4.38 -9.67 6.94
C LYS A 13 2.87 -9.50 7.09
N LYS A 14 2.41 -8.25 7.20
CA LYS A 14 0.98 -7.95 7.31
C LYS A 14 0.20 -8.46 6.09
N LEU A 15 0.73 -8.25 4.89
CA LEU A 15 0.11 -8.76 3.67
C LEU A 15 0.04 -10.28 3.67
N LYS A 16 1.12 -10.94 4.07
CA LYS A 16 1.17 -12.41 4.13
C LYS A 16 0.19 -12.96 5.17
N ASP A 17 0.06 -12.29 6.31
CA ASP A 17 -0.87 -12.68 7.36
C ASP A 17 -2.33 -12.54 6.87
N GLU A 18 -2.64 -11.46 6.16
CA GLU A 18 -3.97 -11.26 5.56
C GLU A 18 -4.30 -12.35 4.54
N LEU A 19 -3.33 -12.69 3.69
CA LEU A 19 -3.52 -13.76 2.71
C LEU A 19 -3.76 -15.09 3.40
N HIS A 20 -2.97 -15.38 4.44
CA HIS A 20 -3.13 -16.61 5.22
C HIS A 20 -4.53 -16.70 5.83
N GLN A 21 -5.03 -15.61 6.39
CA GLN A 21 -6.37 -15.58 6.97
C GLN A 21 -7.44 -15.83 5.91
N MET A 22 -7.31 -15.24 4.73
CA MET A 22 -8.26 -15.48 3.65
C MET A 22 -8.31 -16.95 3.26
N LYS A 23 -7.16 -17.61 3.19
CA LYS A 23 -7.06 -19.01 2.79
C LYS A 23 -7.45 -19.98 3.90
N SER A 24 -7.07 -19.71 5.15
CA SER A 24 -7.25 -20.66 6.25
C SER A 24 -8.52 -20.45 7.05
N VAL A 25 -9.12 -19.26 7.02
CA VAL A 25 -10.32 -18.93 7.79
C VAL A 25 -11.49 -18.60 6.87
N GLN A 26 -11.35 -17.62 6.00
CA GLN A 26 -12.47 -17.15 5.19
C GLN A 26 -12.89 -18.16 4.12
N ARG A 27 -11.92 -18.77 3.46
CA ARG A 27 -12.23 -19.77 2.42
C ARG A 27 -13.01 -20.97 2.98
N PRO A 28 -12.58 -21.59 4.10
CA PRO A 28 -13.38 -22.67 4.71
C PRO A 28 -14.75 -22.21 5.18
N MET A 29 -14.89 -21.01 5.72
CA MET A 29 -16.20 -20.49 6.17
C MET A 29 -17.17 -20.38 5.00
N ILE A 30 -16.72 -19.88 3.86
CA ILE A 30 -17.57 -19.76 2.68
C ILE A 30 -17.92 -21.13 2.13
N SER A 31 -16.99 -22.07 2.12
CA SER A 31 -17.28 -23.44 1.71
C SER A 31 -18.36 -24.08 2.59
N GLU A 32 -18.31 -23.85 3.88
CA GLU A 32 -19.33 -24.29 4.81
C GLU A 32 -20.68 -23.67 4.51
N GLN A 33 -20.71 -22.34 4.28
CA GLN A 33 -21.94 -21.64 3.93
C GLN A 33 -22.56 -22.18 2.63
N ILE A 34 -21.73 -22.49 1.64
CA ILE A 34 -22.22 -23.09 0.39
C ILE A 34 -22.83 -24.44 0.66
N GLY A 35 -22.18 -25.27 1.47
CA GLY A 35 -22.70 -26.59 1.85
C GLY A 35 -24.02 -26.49 2.59
N GLU A 36 -24.14 -25.61 3.57
CA GLU A 36 -25.36 -25.38 4.32
C GLU A 36 -26.49 -24.90 3.41
N ALA A 37 -26.23 -23.98 2.51
CA ALA A 37 -27.22 -23.45 1.58
C ALA A 37 -27.68 -24.55 0.61
N ARG A 38 -26.75 -25.40 0.14
CA ARG A 38 -27.09 -26.53 -0.73
C ARG A 38 -28.02 -27.49 -0.03
N ASP A 39 -27.78 -27.75 1.25
CA ASP A 39 -28.58 -28.69 2.03
C ASP A 39 -30.00 -28.18 2.30
N LYS A 40 -30.26 -26.92 2.13
CA LYS A 40 -31.60 -26.32 2.35
C LYS A 40 -32.57 -26.49 1.20
N GLY A 41 -32.10 -26.99 0.04
CA GLY A 41 -33.06 -27.32 -1.01
C GLY A 41 -32.65 -26.95 -2.43
N ASP A 42 -33.65 -26.51 -3.21
CA ASP A 42 -33.52 -26.29 -4.64
C ASP A 42 -32.52 -25.17 -4.96
N LEU A 43 -31.45 -25.53 -5.67
CA LEU A 43 -30.39 -24.57 -6.04
C LEU A 43 -30.85 -23.54 -7.06
N SER A 44 -31.89 -23.84 -7.84
CA SER A 44 -32.36 -22.91 -8.89
C SER A 44 -33.04 -21.65 -8.31
N GLU A 45 -33.55 -21.74 -7.08
CA GLU A 45 -34.25 -20.62 -6.43
C GLU A 45 -33.68 -20.31 -5.04
N ASN A 46 -32.48 -20.78 -4.75
CA ASN A 46 -31.85 -20.62 -3.44
C ASN A 46 -30.99 -19.40 -3.39
N ALA A 47 -31.54 -18.31 -2.86
CA ALA A 47 -30.83 -17.02 -2.75
C ALA A 47 -29.60 -17.11 -1.82
N GLU A 48 -29.67 -17.95 -0.79
CA GLU A 48 -28.52 -18.17 0.11
C GLU A 48 -27.36 -18.83 -0.60
N TYR A 49 -27.65 -19.80 -1.44
CA TYR A 49 -26.65 -20.48 -2.26
C TYR A 49 -26.00 -19.49 -3.24
N ASP A 50 -26.81 -18.72 -3.93
CA ASP A 50 -26.31 -17.74 -4.89
C ASP A 50 -25.42 -16.69 -4.21
N ALA A 51 -25.83 -16.20 -3.04
CA ALA A 51 -25.05 -15.24 -2.27
C ALA A 51 -23.71 -15.84 -1.82
N ALA A 52 -23.72 -17.09 -1.37
CA ALA A 52 -22.50 -17.76 -0.92
C ALA A 52 -21.54 -18.00 -2.11
N LYS A 53 -22.07 -18.36 -3.27
CA LYS A 53 -21.23 -18.52 -4.47
C LYS A 53 -20.64 -17.19 -4.94
N GLU A 54 -21.40 -16.13 -4.86
CA GLU A 54 -20.90 -14.80 -5.18
C GLU A 54 -19.78 -14.38 -4.21
N ALA A 55 -19.99 -14.62 -2.92
CA ALA A 55 -18.97 -14.33 -1.90
C ALA A 55 -17.70 -15.15 -2.15
N GLN A 56 -17.83 -16.40 -2.58
CA GLN A 56 -16.69 -17.23 -2.94
C GLN A 56 -15.90 -16.62 -4.08
N GLY A 57 -16.60 -16.18 -5.14
CA GLY A 57 -15.94 -15.54 -6.29
C GLY A 57 -15.18 -14.28 -5.90
N LEU A 58 -15.78 -13.44 -5.07
CA LEU A 58 -15.14 -12.22 -4.59
C LEU A 58 -13.91 -12.51 -3.73
N LEU A 59 -14.01 -13.54 -2.87
CA LEU A 59 -12.87 -13.92 -2.04
C LEU A 59 -11.72 -14.45 -2.88
N GLU A 60 -12.01 -15.34 -3.85
CA GLU A 60 -10.97 -15.89 -4.72
C GLU A 60 -10.29 -14.79 -5.55
N MET A 61 -11.04 -13.77 -5.96
CA MET A 61 -10.47 -12.62 -6.65
C MET A 61 -9.50 -11.86 -5.74
N LYS A 62 -9.89 -11.63 -4.49
CA LYS A 62 -9.03 -10.96 -3.50
C LYS A 62 -7.77 -11.75 -3.21
N ILE A 63 -7.90 -13.06 -3.07
CA ILE A 63 -6.76 -13.95 -2.85
C ILE A 63 -5.79 -13.86 -4.02
N SER A 64 -6.29 -13.93 -5.24
CA SER A 64 -5.47 -13.86 -6.45
C SER A 64 -4.72 -12.53 -6.54
N LYS A 65 -5.40 -11.43 -6.26
CA LYS A 65 -4.76 -10.09 -6.25
C LYS A 65 -3.68 -10.00 -5.19
N MET A 66 -3.96 -10.51 -4.00
CA MET A 66 -2.99 -10.50 -2.90
C MET A 66 -1.77 -11.36 -3.21
N GLU A 67 -1.97 -12.53 -3.80
CA GLU A 67 -0.86 -13.39 -4.22
C GLU A 67 0.01 -12.72 -5.27
N ALA A 68 -0.61 -12.04 -6.25
CA ALA A 68 0.12 -11.30 -7.27
C ALA A 68 0.94 -10.16 -6.65
N LEU A 69 0.33 -9.43 -5.70
CA LEU A 69 1.00 -8.34 -5.01
C LEU A 69 2.22 -8.84 -4.22
N ILE A 70 2.04 -9.93 -3.47
CA ILE A 70 3.12 -10.51 -2.66
C ILE A 70 4.25 -11.07 -3.55
N SER A 71 3.90 -11.65 -4.70
CA SER A 71 4.91 -12.20 -5.62
C SER A 71 5.84 -11.11 -6.15
N LYS A 72 5.37 -9.87 -6.23
CA LYS A 72 6.15 -8.73 -6.70
C LYS A 72 6.76 -7.91 -5.57
N ALA A 73 6.48 -8.28 -4.33
CA ALA A 73 6.94 -7.53 -3.17
C ALA A 73 8.44 -7.80 -2.91
N ARG A 74 9.14 -6.74 -2.51
CA ARG A 74 10.53 -6.81 -2.11
C ARG A 74 10.72 -6.04 -0.82
N VAL A 75 11.54 -6.58 0.07
CA VAL A 75 11.86 -5.93 1.34
C VAL A 75 13.05 -5.01 1.12
N ILE A 76 12.95 -3.80 1.65
CA ILE A 76 14.06 -2.84 1.61
C ILE A 76 15.09 -3.24 2.66
N ASP A 77 16.32 -3.44 2.22
CA ASP A 77 17.43 -3.72 3.12
C ASP A 77 17.94 -2.41 3.70
N ASN A 78 17.77 -2.25 5.01
CA ASN A 78 18.17 -1.05 5.72
C ASN A 78 19.68 -0.80 5.72
N LEU A 79 20.46 -1.82 5.45
CA LEU A 79 21.92 -1.70 5.49
C LEU A 79 22.52 -1.02 4.26
N THR A 80 21.76 -0.96 3.17
CA THR A 80 22.26 -0.44 1.90
C THR A 80 21.78 0.97 1.57
N ILE A 81 21.09 1.63 2.48
CA ILE A 81 20.44 2.89 2.15
C ILE A 81 21.35 4.09 2.38
N ASP A 82 21.39 4.91 1.36
CA ASP A 82 22.12 6.17 1.33
C ASP A 82 21.15 7.32 1.66
N ASN A 83 21.38 8.00 2.77
CA ASN A 83 20.56 9.14 3.19
C ASN A 83 20.93 10.45 2.48
N SER A 84 21.83 10.41 1.49
CA SER A 84 22.17 11.61 0.72
C SER A 84 21.03 12.03 -0.20
N LYS A 85 20.14 11.13 -0.54
CA LYS A 85 18.98 11.39 -1.39
C LYS A 85 17.72 10.80 -0.78
N VAL A 86 16.59 11.31 -1.24
CA VAL A 86 15.28 10.77 -0.83
C VAL A 86 15.00 9.48 -1.57
N PHE A 87 14.81 8.42 -0.84
CA PHE A 87 14.41 7.12 -1.36
C PHE A 87 13.18 6.61 -0.62
N ILE A 88 12.65 5.47 -1.06
CA ILE A 88 11.58 4.81 -0.31
C ILE A 88 12.07 4.51 1.12
N LEU A 89 11.18 4.69 2.09
CA LEU A 89 11.43 4.58 3.54
C LEU A 89 12.25 5.73 4.13
N SER A 90 12.67 6.71 3.34
CA SER A 90 13.27 7.92 3.89
C SER A 90 12.22 8.75 4.61
N THR A 91 12.59 9.32 5.76
CA THR A 91 11.79 10.33 6.43
C THR A 91 12.37 11.68 6.05
N VAL A 92 11.55 12.53 5.43
CA VAL A 92 11.98 13.78 4.84
C VAL A 92 11.30 14.95 5.54
N SER A 93 12.10 15.91 6.02
CA SER A 93 11.57 17.18 6.48
C SER A 93 11.60 18.15 5.31
N ILE A 94 10.46 18.75 5.00
CA ILE A 94 10.29 19.66 3.87
C ILE A 94 9.72 20.99 4.34
N LYS A 95 10.10 22.05 3.66
CA LYS A 95 9.64 23.39 3.98
C LYS A 95 8.93 23.97 2.76
N ASN A 96 7.71 24.43 2.95
CA ASN A 96 6.99 25.13 1.88
C ASN A 96 7.66 26.48 1.63
N VAL A 97 8.13 26.66 0.40
CA VAL A 97 8.87 27.87 0.04
C VAL A 97 7.99 29.13 0.13
N SER A 98 6.68 28.99 -0.13
CA SER A 98 5.77 30.14 -0.13
C SER A 98 5.43 30.66 1.26
N ASN A 99 5.17 29.76 2.21
CA ASN A 99 4.70 30.17 3.54
C ASN A 99 5.65 29.83 4.69
N GLY A 100 6.74 29.14 4.40
CA GLY A 100 7.73 28.76 5.40
C GLY A 100 7.33 27.64 6.36
N MET A 101 6.19 26.99 6.14
CA MET A 101 5.76 25.88 6.98
C MET A 101 6.60 24.65 6.74
N THR A 102 6.97 23.97 7.82
CA THR A 102 7.75 22.74 7.78
C THR A 102 6.86 21.54 8.06
N MET A 103 7.07 20.47 7.32
CA MET A 103 6.36 19.20 7.49
C MET A 103 7.34 18.05 7.39
N GLN A 104 6.96 16.92 7.94
CA GLN A 104 7.78 15.73 7.89
C GLN A 104 6.93 14.55 7.39
N TYR A 105 7.46 13.80 6.41
CA TYR A 105 6.79 12.65 5.85
C TYR A 105 7.76 11.50 5.66
N THR A 106 7.26 10.28 5.79
CA THR A 106 7.99 9.07 5.43
C THR A 106 7.42 8.54 4.12
N LEU A 107 8.30 8.28 3.16
CA LEU A 107 7.89 7.74 1.87
C LEU A 107 7.79 6.23 1.95
N VAL A 108 6.65 5.69 1.55
CA VAL A 108 6.36 4.25 1.62
C VAL A 108 5.71 3.76 0.33
N ALA A 109 5.57 2.45 0.19
CA ALA A 109 4.79 1.88 -0.91
C ALA A 109 3.33 2.31 -0.77
N GLU A 110 2.61 2.37 -1.87
CA GLU A 110 1.22 2.83 -1.88
C GLU A 110 0.34 2.08 -0.88
N SER A 111 0.53 0.78 -0.76
CA SER A 111 -0.26 -0.05 0.15
C SER A 111 0.01 0.23 1.63
N GLU A 112 1.10 0.89 1.96
CA GLU A 112 1.46 1.23 3.34
C GLU A 112 1.19 2.70 3.68
N ALA A 113 0.69 3.50 2.73
CA ALA A 113 0.45 4.93 2.94
C ALA A 113 -0.61 5.16 4.00
N ASP A 114 -0.34 6.09 4.92
CA ASP A 114 -1.26 6.48 5.99
C ASP A 114 -0.94 7.91 6.42
N LEU A 115 -1.80 8.84 6.02
CA LEU A 115 -1.60 10.26 6.32
C LEU A 115 -1.63 10.56 7.82
N LYS A 116 -2.38 9.77 8.59
CA LYS A 116 -2.42 9.95 10.05
C LYS A 116 -1.05 9.69 10.68
N GLU A 117 -0.30 8.75 10.11
CA GLU A 117 1.05 8.43 10.57
C GLU A 117 2.11 9.16 9.76
N LYS A 118 1.71 10.10 8.91
CA LYS A 118 2.60 10.89 8.04
C LYS A 118 3.39 10.03 7.07
N LYS A 119 2.79 8.92 6.63
CA LYS A 119 3.34 8.05 5.60
C LYS A 119 2.67 8.35 4.28
N ILE A 120 3.44 8.74 3.29
CA ILE A 120 2.93 9.06 1.97
C ILE A 120 3.48 8.08 0.94
N SER A 121 2.68 7.81 -0.08
CA SER A 121 3.09 6.93 -1.16
C SER A 121 4.20 7.59 -1.99
N VAL A 122 5.17 6.79 -2.41
CA VAL A 122 6.18 7.24 -3.39
C VAL A 122 5.54 7.63 -4.71
N ASP A 123 4.33 7.14 -4.99
CA ASP A 123 3.59 7.48 -6.20
C ASP A 123 2.69 8.70 -6.03
N SER A 124 2.57 9.25 -4.82
CA SER A 124 1.81 10.47 -4.58
C SER A 124 2.51 11.67 -5.23
N PRO A 125 1.79 12.78 -5.48
CA PRO A 125 2.41 13.97 -6.05
C PRO A 125 3.62 14.46 -5.25
N ILE A 126 3.51 14.49 -3.92
CA ILE A 126 4.62 14.89 -3.05
C ILE A 126 5.74 13.87 -3.12
N GLY A 127 5.41 12.58 -3.04
CA GLY A 127 6.41 11.52 -3.12
C GLY A 127 7.20 11.55 -4.41
N ARG A 128 6.52 11.71 -5.54
CA ARG A 128 7.18 11.79 -6.86
C ARG A 128 8.11 13.00 -6.95
N GLY A 129 7.68 14.12 -6.40
CA GLY A 129 8.48 15.34 -6.43
C GLY A 129 9.73 15.24 -5.55
N LEU A 130 9.66 14.49 -4.46
CA LEU A 130 10.76 14.37 -3.50
C LEU A 130 11.78 13.29 -3.87
N LEU A 131 11.36 12.22 -4.55
CA LEU A 131 12.26 11.10 -4.87
C LEU A 131 13.50 11.58 -5.60
N GLY A 132 14.67 11.15 -5.12
CA GLY A 132 15.95 11.47 -5.71
C GLY A 132 16.49 12.84 -5.35
N LYS A 133 15.76 13.64 -4.58
CA LYS A 133 16.22 14.97 -4.16
C LYS A 133 17.21 14.87 -3.01
N LYS A 134 18.04 15.87 -2.90
CA LYS A 134 19.05 15.99 -1.83
C LYS A 134 18.66 17.12 -0.89
N VAL A 135 19.26 17.13 0.29
CA VAL A 135 19.09 18.25 1.23
C VAL A 135 19.49 19.55 0.53
N GLY A 136 18.63 20.55 0.60
CA GLY A 136 18.81 21.84 -0.06
C GLY A 136 18.17 21.96 -1.43
N ASP A 137 17.74 20.84 -2.02
CA ASP A 137 17.05 20.86 -3.31
C ASP A 137 15.61 21.35 -3.16
N ILE A 138 15.11 21.98 -4.22
CA ILE A 138 13.72 22.40 -4.30
C ILE A 138 12.95 21.38 -5.13
N ALA A 139 11.90 20.84 -4.55
CA ALA A 139 11.01 19.88 -5.23
C ALA A 139 9.76 20.61 -5.71
N ASP A 140 9.43 20.46 -6.98
CA ASP A 140 8.18 20.95 -7.55
C ASP A 140 7.12 19.86 -7.42
N VAL A 141 6.06 20.16 -6.67
CA VAL A 141 4.97 19.21 -6.44
C VAL A 141 3.74 19.70 -7.19
N GLN A 142 3.26 18.88 -8.11
CA GLN A 142 2.05 19.19 -8.84
C GLN A 142 0.81 18.84 -8.01
N THR A 143 -0.06 19.85 -7.83
CA THR A 143 -1.33 19.67 -7.13
C THR A 143 -2.46 20.14 -8.04
N PRO A 144 -3.73 19.80 -7.73
CA PRO A 144 -4.86 20.32 -8.49
C PRO A 144 -4.92 21.84 -8.52
N ASN A 145 -4.33 22.51 -7.53
CA ASN A 145 -4.32 23.97 -7.43
C ASN A 145 -3.07 24.62 -8.02
N GLY A 146 -2.21 23.83 -8.65
CA GLY A 146 -0.97 24.33 -9.25
C GLY A 146 0.28 23.67 -8.67
N ILE A 147 1.42 24.25 -8.96
CA ILE A 147 2.71 23.72 -8.49
C ILE A 147 3.07 24.37 -7.17
N ILE A 148 3.39 23.55 -6.17
CA ILE A 148 3.88 23.98 -4.87
C ILE A 148 5.35 23.57 -4.77
N GLN A 149 6.21 24.49 -4.33
CA GLN A 149 7.62 24.20 -4.15
C GLN A 149 7.94 23.91 -2.70
N PHE A 150 8.69 22.85 -2.48
CA PHE A 150 9.16 22.44 -1.16
C PHE A 150 10.69 22.31 -1.18
N GLU A 151 11.32 22.83 -0.15
CA GLU A 151 12.76 22.66 0.05
C GLU A 151 12.98 21.43 0.94
N VAL A 152 13.91 20.59 0.54
CA VAL A 152 14.30 19.42 1.36
C VAL A 152 15.25 19.91 2.44
N VAL A 153 14.80 19.84 3.69
CA VAL A 153 15.56 20.36 4.84
C VAL A 153 16.41 19.28 5.47
N GLU A 154 15.86 18.08 5.62
CA GLU A 154 16.55 16.97 6.28
C GLU A 154 16.04 15.63 5.74
N ILE A 155 16.94 14.66 5.62
CA ILE A 155 16.61 13.30 5.22
C ILE A 155 17.13 12.36 6.31
N THR A 156 16.24 11.56 6.88
CA THR A 156 16.57 10.58 7.91
C THR A 156 15.91 9.25 7.60
N ARG A 157 16.06 8.31 8.52
CA ARG A 157 15.43 7.00 8.44
C ARG A 157 14.79 6.61 9.72
#